data_949c91b13091fd7fff67cccf04ccd583
#
_entry.id   949c91b13091fd7fff67cccf04ccd583
#
_cell.length_a   1.000
_cell.length_b   1.000
_cell.length_c   1.000
_cell.angle_alpha   90.00
_cell.angle_beta   90.00
_cell.angle_gamma   90.00
#
_symmetry.space_group_name_H-M   'P 1'
#
loop_
_entity.id
_entity.type
_entity.pdbx_description
1 polymer ?
#
loop_
_entity_poly.entity_id
_entity_poly.type
_entity_poly.pdbx_seq_one_letter_code
_entity_poly.pdbx_strand_id
1 'polypeptide(L)'
;MWEKEHYCIDTHTSVGCAVYENYKKASGDGTFTVMLSTASPYKFPHSVLSAIFGTAPADEFDCADKLKSMGVEEPVQIAELKGKKVLHSLVCDKDKMAETMLTWAEK
;
A
#
# COMPACT_ATOMS: atom_id res chain seq x y z
N MET A 1 -13.17 -0.49 7.78
CA MET A 1 -13.16 0.78 7.03
C MET A 1 -13.91 0.60 5.71
N TRP A 2 -13.43 -0.25 4.78
CA TRP A 2 -14.07 -0.43 3.47
C TRP A 2 -15.57 -0.78 3.54
N GLU A 3 -15.94 -1.82 4.27
CA GLU A 3 -17.33 -2.28 4.36
C GLU A 3 -18.29 -1.30 5.05
N LYS A 4 -17.79 -0.54 6.03
CA LYS A 4 -18.63 0.35 6.85
C LYS A 4 -18.66 1.78 6.35
N GLU A 5 -17.50 2.29 5.95
CA GLU A 5 -17.29 3.71 5.66
C GLU A 5 -17.03 3.97 4.17
N HIS A 6 -16.94 2.90 3.36
CA HIS A 6 -16.55 2.96 1.95
C HIS A 6 -15.24 3.75 1.73
N TYR A 7 -14.35 3.70 2.74
CA TYR A 7 -13.06 4.37 2.69
C TYR A 7 -11.93 3.34 2.63
N CYS A 8 -11.15 3.40 1.55
CA CYS A 8 -10.02 2.51 1.32
C CYS A 8 -8.76 3.07 1.99
N ILE A 9 -8.21 2.35 2.94
CA ILE A 9 -6.95 2.69 3.62
C ILE A 9 -5.82 1.79 3.15
N ASP A 10 -4.59 2.29 3.27
CA ASP A 10 -3.39 1.48 3.03
C ASP A 10 -3.17 0.43 4.14
N THR A 11 -2.29 -0.53 3.86
CA THR A 11 -2.02 -1.66 4.76
C THR A 11 -1.40 -1.24 6.10
N HIS A 12 -0.61 -0.16 6.13
CA HIS A 12 0.03 0.34 7.37
C HIS A 12 -1.00 1.04 8.25
N THR A 13 -1.83 1.90 7.66
CA THR A 13 -2.94 2.53 8.37
C THR A 13 -3.92 1.50 8.91
N SER A 14 -4.16 0.40 8.18
CA SER A 14 -5.05 -0.67 8.64
C SER A 14 -4.55 -1.36 9.90
N VAL A 15 -3.24 -1.57 10.04
CA VAL A 15 -2.63 -2.08 11.28
C VAL A 15 -2.85 -1.10 12.43
N GLY A 16 -2.62 0.19 12.22
CA GLY A 16 -2.89 1.23 13.22
C GLY A 16 -4.35 1.24 13.67
N CYS A 17 -5.29 1.15 12.72
CA CYS A 17 -6.72 1.05 13.03
C CYS A 17 -7.05 -0.18 13.87
N ALA A 18 -6.52 -1.35 13.53
CA ALA A 18 -6.77 -2.58 14.26
C ALA A 18 -6.22 -2.52 15.70
N VAL A 19 -5.01 -1.98 15.87
CA VAL A 19 -4.40 -1.79 17.20
C VAL A 19 -5.23 -0.81 18.03
N TYR A 20 -5.67 0.30 17.45
CA TYR A 20 -6.49 1.29 18.12
C TYR A 20 -7.86 0.72 18.55
N GLU A 21 -8.51 -0.03 17.67
CA GLU A 21 -9.78 -0.70 18.01
C GLU A 21 -9.61 -1.69 19.19
N ASN A 22 -8.52 -2.45 19.20
CA ASN A 22 -8.21 -3.36 20.31
C ASN A 22 -7.94 -2.60 21.62
N TYR A 23 -7.20 -1.50 21.56
CA TYR A 23 -6.95 -0.63 22.71
C TYR A 23 -8.26 -0.09 23.28
N LYS A 24 -9.15 0.47 22.44
CA LYS A 24 -10.46 0.99 22.90
C LYS A 24 -11.29 -0.09 23.59
N LYS A 25 -11.32 -1.31 23.02
CA LYS A 25 -12.05 -2.43 23.63
C LYS A 25 -11.49 -2.83 24.98
N ALA A 26 -10.16 -2.81 25.12
CA ALA A 26 -9.51 -3.22 26.37
C ALA A 26 -9.57 -2.16 27.47
N SER A 27 -9.44 -0.87 27.11
CA SER A 27 -9.33 0.24 28.06
C SER A 27 -10.67 0.93 28.37
N GLY A 28 -11.64 0.84 27.45
CA GLY A 28 -12.87 1.65 27.52
C GLY A 28 -12.63 3.15 27.25
N ASP A 29 -11.44 3.53 26.78
CA ASP A 29 -11.08 4.92 26.52
C ASP A 29 -11.94 5.51 25.39
N GLY A 30 -12.71 6.55 25.69
CA GLY A 30 -13.57 7.28 24.78
C GLY A 30 -12.93 8.54 24.18
N THR A 31 -11.63 8.76 24.40
CA THR A 31 -10.92 9.95 23.88
C THR A 31 -11.04 10.05 22.38
N PHE A 32 -11.41 11.23 21.88
CA PHE A 32 -11.40 11.50 20.43
C PHE A 32 -9.99 11.36 19.87
N THR A 33 -9.86 10.55 18.84
CA THR A 33 -8.58 10.22 18.24
C THR A 33 -8.60 10.44 16.74
N VAL A 34 -7.59 11.11 16.22
CA VAL A 34 -7.35 11.28 14.78
C VAL A 34 -6.22 10.35 14.37
N MET A 35 -6.49 9.49 13.40
CA MET A 35 -5.49 8.61 12.82
C MET A 35 -5.02 9.15 11.47
N LEU A 36 -3.73 9.40 11.35
CA LEU A 36 -3.13 9.88 10.11
C LEU A 36 -2.89 8.72 9.16
N SER A 37 -3.46 8.79 7.96
CA SER A 37 -3.18 7.89 6.85
C SER A 37 -2.12 8.53 5.97
N THR A 38 -0.88 8.05 6.06
CA THR A 38 0.30 8.67 5.42
C THR A 38 0.71 8.00 4.11
N ALA A 39 0.02 6.95 3.70
CA ALA A 39 0.27 6.25 2.45
C ALA A 39 -1.01 6.03 1.65
N SER A 40 -0.86 5.92 0.33
CA SER A 40 -1.96 5.58 -0.56
C SER A 40 -2.18 4.06 -0.61
N PRO A 41 -3.43 3.56 -0.73
CA PRO A 41 -3.72 2.16 -1.02
C PRO A 41 -3.07 1.67 -2.32
N TYR A 42 -2.80 2.55 -3.26
CA TYR A 42 -2.11 2.26 -4.51
C TYR A 42 -0.62 1.92 -4.35
N LYS A 43 -0.03 2.12 -3.18
CA LYS A 43 1.36 1.73 -2.91
C LYS A 43 1.52 0.21 -2.81
N PHE A 44 0.48 -0.49 -2.34
CA PHE A 44 0.44 -1.95 -2.22
C PHE A 44 -0.94 -2.47 -2.63
N PRO A 45 -1.36 -2.24 -3.90
CA PRO A 45 -2.73 -2.48 -4.33
C PRO A 45 -3.12 -3.94 -4.25
N HIS A 46 -2.20 -4.87 -4.54
CA HIS A 46 -2.41 -6.30 -4.40
C HIS A 46 -2.77 -6.69 -2.95
N SER A 47 -2.00 -6.19 -1.98
CA SER A 47 -2.25 -6.50 -0.55
C SER A 47 -3.57 -5.91 -0.06
N VAL A 48 -3.92 -4.70 -0.51
CA VAL A 48 -5.20 -4.06 -0.18
C VAL A 48 -6.38 -4.86 -0.73
N LEU A 49 -6.33 -5.25 -2.01
CA LEU A 49 -7.40 -6.04 -2.64
C LEU A 49 -7.52 -7.43 -2.00
N SER A 50 -6.40 -8.08 -1.72
CA SER A 50 -6.40 -9.38 -1.03
C SER A 50 -7.03 -9.29 0.36
N ALA A 51 -6.80 -8.20 1.09
CA ALA A 51 -7.41 -7.97 2.39
C ALA A 51 -8.93 -7.71 2.30
N ILE A 52 -9.40 -7.07 1.23
CA ILE A 52 -10.83 -6.75 1.03
C ILE A 52 -11.61 -7.95 0.48
N PHE A 53 -11.06 -8.68 -0.50
CA PHE A 53 -11.77 -9.70 -1.27
C PHE A 53 -11.25 -11.13 -1.06
N GLY A 54 -10.18 -11.33 -0.31
CA GLY A 54 -9.51 -12.63 -0.15
C GLY A 54 -8.64 -13.03 -1.35
N THR A 55 -8.65 -12.26 -2.44
CA THR A 55 -7.87 -12.49 -3.66
C THR A 55 -7.61 -11.17 -4.39
N ALA A 56 -6.57 -11.14 -5.21
CA ALA A 56 -6.24 -10.00 -6.05
C ALA A 56 -5.61 -10.45 -7.38
N PRO A 57 -5.65 -9.63 -8.45
CA PRO A 57 -4.87 -9.85 -9.66
C PRO A 57 -3.38 -10.03 -9.36
N ALA A 58 -2.66 -10.78 -10.19
CA ALA A 58 -1.22 -10.98 -10.01
C ALA A 58 -0.39 -9.75 -10.40
N ASP A 59 -0.86 -8.97 -11.38
CA ASP A 59 -0.20 -7.75 -11.82
C ASP A 59 -0.62 -6.54 -10.96
N GLU A 60 0.35 -5.71 -10.56
CA GLU A 60 0.11 -4.56 -9.70
C GLU A 60 -0.69 -3.44 -10.42
N PHE A 61 -0.54 -3.29 -11.73
CA PHE A 61 -1.33 -2.32 -12.50
C PHE A 61 -2.77 -2.79 -12.70
N ASP A 62 -3.01 -4.09 -12.84
CA ASP A 62 -4.37 -4.64 -12.84
C ASP A 62 -5.04 -4.45 -11.47
N CYS A 63 -4.26 -4.56 -10.40
CA CYS A 63 -4.73 -4.23 -9.04
C CYS A 63 -5.09 -2.74 -8.92
N ALA A 64 -4.26 -1.85 -9.46
CA ALA A 64 -4.53 -0.41 -9.49
C ALA A 64 -5.83 -0.10 -10.27
N ASP A 65 -5.99 -0.68 -11.46
CA ASP A 65 -7.23 -0.55 -12.25
C ASP A 65 -8.45 -1.03 -11.47
N LYS A 66 -8.33 -2.12 -10.72
CA LYS A 66 -9.41 -2.62 -9.87
C LYS A 66 -9.77 -1.66 -8.76
N LEU A 67 -8.80 -1.10 -8.04
CA LEU A 67 -9.05 -0.05 -7.02
C LEU A 67 -9.76 1.16 -7.62
N LYS A 68 -9.31 1.61 -8.79
CA LYS A 68 -9.95 2.71 -9.52
C LYS A 68 -11.41 2.40 -9.87
N SER A 69 -11.68 1.16 -10.33
CA SER A 69 -13.05 0.73 -10.65
C SER A 69 -13.98 0.69 -9.43
N MET A 70 -13.43 0.62 -8.23
CA MET A 70 -14.15 0.68 -6.96
C MET A 70 -14.42 2.11 -6.48
N GLY A 71 -13.98 3.13 -7.23
CA GLY A 71 -14.13 4.54 -6.87
C GLY A 71 -13.02 5.08 -5.97
N VAL A 72 -11.92 4.34 -5.79
CA VAL A 72 -10.74 4.86 -5.09
C VAL A 72 -9.98 5.77 -6.06
N GLU A 73 -9.77 7.03 -5.67
CA GLU A 73 -9.08 8.00 -6.53
C GLU A 73 -7.64 7.58 -6.81
N GLU A 74 -7.30 7.46 -8.09
CA GLU A 74 -5.96 7.06 -8.53
C GLU A 74 -5.02 8.26 -8.55
N PRO A 75 -3.88 8.22 -7.82
CA PRO A 75 -2.88 9.28 -7.91
C PRO A 75 -2.31 9.38 -9.33
N VAL A 76 -2.17 10.61 -9.84
CA VAL A 76 -1.63 10.89 -11.18
C VAL A 76 -0.29 10.18 -11.42
N GLN A 77 0.57 10.15 -10.40
CA GLN A 77 1.88 9.50 -10.46
C GLN A 77 1.78 7.99 -10.75
N ILE A 78 0.74 7.33 -10.26
CA ILE A 78 0.51 5.89 -10.53
C ILE A 78 -0.04 5.71 -11.95
N ALA A 79 -1.05 6.51 -12.32
CA ALA A 79 -1.63 6.47 -13.67
C ALA A 79 -0.57 6.69 -14.76
N GLU A 80 0.37 7.61 -14.53
CA GLU A 80 1.46 7.91 -15.45
C GLU A 80 2.54 6.84 -15.54
N LEU A 81 2.67 5.92 -14.57
CA LEU A 81 3.67 4.85 -14.61
C LEU A 81 3.30 3.73 -15.58
N LYS A 82 2.01 3.51 -15.79
CA LYS A 82 1.53 2.44 -16.67
C LYS A 82 2.08 2.62 -18.09
N GLY A 83 2.80 1.60 -18.56
CA GLY A 83 3.40 1.61 -19.89
C GLY A 83 4.72 2.41 -20.02
N LYS A 84 5.22 3.04 -18.97
CA LYS A 84 6.55 3.66 -18.99
C LYS A 84 7.65 2.60 -19.02
N LYS A 85 8.76 2.94 -19.69
CA LYS A 85 9.95 2.08 -19.74
C LYS A 85 10.56 1.93 -18.35
N VAL A 86 10.83 0.69 -17.94
CA VAL A 86 11.64 0.42 -16.75
C VAL A 86 13.07 0.91 -17.01
N LEU A 87 13.52 1.89 -16.24
CA LEU A 87 14.84 2.52 -16.41
C LEU A 87 15.93 1.79 -15.64
N HIS A 88 15.59 1.14 -14.53
CA HIS A 88 16.53 0.46 -13.64
C HIS A 88 16.10 -1.00 -13.48
N SER A 89 16.91 -1.92 -14.02
CA SER A 89 16.65 -3.36 -13.98
C SER A 89 17.53 -4.11 -12.97
N LEU A 90 18.39 -3.38 -12.24
CA LEU A 90 19.28 -3.99 -11.26
C LEU A 90 18.46 -4.46 -10.05
N VAL A 91 18.51 -5.76 -9.81
CA VAL A 91 17.90 -6.42 -8.65
C VAL A 91 18.98 -7.21 -7.94
N CYS A 92 19.01 -7.16 -6.62
CA CYS A 92 19.91 -7.95 -5.81
C CYS A 92 19.22 -8.45 -4.54
N ASP A 93 19.74 -9.53 -3.98
CA ASP A 93 19.33 -10.00 -2.67
C ASP A 93 19.77 -9.02 -1.59
N LYS A 94 19.03 -9.01 -0.45
CA LYS A 94 19.31 -8.11 0.69
C LYS A 94 20.76 -8.22 1.19
N ASP A 95 21.32 -9.43 1.17
CA ASP A 95 22.68 -9.71 1.66
C ASP A 95 23.78 -9.21 0.70
N LYS A 96 23.40 -8.86 -0.54
CA LYS A 96 24.27 -8.32 -1.59
C LYS A 96 24.12 -6.82 -1.81
N MET A 97 23.25 -6.14 -1.07
CA MET A 97 22.94 -4.73 -1.31
C MET A 97 24.18 -3.84 -1.21
N ALA A 98 25.01 -4.01 -0.15
CA ALA A 98 26.19 -3.17 0.04
C ALA A 98 27.21 -3.35 -1.10
N GLU A 99 27.54 -4.62 -1.46
CA GLU A 99 28.44 -4.94 -2.58
C GLU A 99 27.91 -4.38 -3.91
N THR A 100 26.62 -4.57 -4.17
CA THR A 100 25.96 -4.10 -5.38
C THR A 100 26.01 -2.58 -5.48
N MET A 101 25.75 -1.86 -4.40
CA MET A 101 25.79 -0.40 -4.38
C MET A 101 27.21 0.13 -4.61
N LEU A 102 28.23 -0.46 -3.99
CA LEU A 102 29.63 -0.06 -4.18
C LEU A 102 30.04 -0.27 -5.66
N THR A 103 29.77 -1.44 -6.21
CA THR A 103 30.07 -1.77 -7.61
C THR A 103 29.34 -0.84 -8.59
N TRP A 104 28.12 -0.42 -8.23
CA TRP A 104 27.35 0.52 -9.06
C TRP A 104 27.89 1.95 -9.00
N ALA A 105 28.37 2.38 -7.84
CA ALA A 105 28.91 3.71 -7.62
C ALA A 105 30.29 3.94 -8.25
N GLU A 106 31.02 2.85 -8.57
CA GLU A 106 32.33 2.88 -9.24
C GLU A 106 32.24 3.01 -10.77
N LYS A 107 31.03 2.96 -11.35
CA LYS A 107 30.75 3.11 -12.80
C LYS A 107 30.42 4.53 -13.18
#